data_11d4d2b556feca5c726b230950d12e8f
#
_entry.id   11d4d2b556feca5c726b230950d12e8f
#
_cell.length_a   1.000
_cell.length_b   1.000
_cell.length_c   1.000
_cell.angle_alpha   90.00
_cell.angle_beta   90.00
_cell.angle_gamma   90.00
#
_symmetry.space_group_name_H-M   'P 1'
#
loop_
_entity.id
_entity.type
_entity.pdbx_description
1 polymer ?
#
loop_
_entity_poly.entity_id
_entity_poly.type
_entity_poly.pdbx_seq_one_letter_code
_entity_poly.pdbx_strand_id
1 'polypeptide(L)'
;EIVVIERSGYVSYANCGLPYYIGGTIRSKDALTLQTPESFYERFRIDVRVREEAVKIDTAAKTVTIRRISDGTVYTEVYDKLILSPGAKAVIPDVPGVDSDRIFTLRTVEDTFQIRGFIENSRPKKAVVVGGGFIGLEMAENLVHEGIHVTLLQRSDQVLPPMDYDMACEIHGYLRMRGIDLRTKQAVQGYEKTPDGGIKVLLKGSDPISADFVVLSVGVAPETHLAEEAGLQLGMKKSILTDEHMRTSDENIYAVGDAVCVKNFVSGREALIALAGPANKQGRIAADNICGISSSFTGSQGSSVIKLFDMTAASTGLNEKTAKAADITYDKVFTFSASHATYYPGASNMTIKTLFCPDTGRILGAQIVGFEGVDKRIDVLATAIRAGMTSADLEELDLAYAPPYSSAKDPVNMAGFVIENIRAGIVKQFHWHEIETIAETEGDGSVFLDVRTEEEFLTAGKIPQTSIHIPLDELREHLDRLDRSKKIYVNCHSGLRSYIACRILTGHGFDCYNLSGGYRLYEIVAGDKAHYDTAPKHPCGIDIG
;
A
#
# COMPACT_ATOMS: atom_id res chain seq x y z
N GLU A 1 -6.18 -39.28 7.30
CA GLU A 1 -5.74 -38.54 8.50
C GLU A 1 -5.11 -37.23 8.07
N ILE A 2 -5.37 -36.12 8.83
CA ILE A 2 -4.75 -34.82 8.60
C ILE A 2 -4.04 -34.41 9.87
N VAL A 3 -2.73 -34.11 9.74
CA VAL A 3 -1.88 -33.63 10.83
C VAL A 3 -1.40 -32.22 10.47
N VAL A 4 -1.47 -31.28 11.43
CA VAL A 4 -0.94 -29.93 11.30
C VAL A 4 0.16 -29.73 12.34
N ILE A 5 1.33 -29.32 11.89
CA ILE A 5 2.47 -29.02 12.75
C ILE A 5 2.65 -27.51 12.81
N GLU A 6 2.62 -26.94 14.01
CA GLU A 6 2.77 -25.50 14.24
C GLU A 6 3.84 -25.24 15.32
N ARG A 7 4.84 -24.45 14.96
CA ARG A 7 5.97 -24.12 15.84
C ARG A 7 5.56 -23.24 17.02
N SER A 8 4.63 -22.30 16.80
CA SER A 8 4.10 -21.42 17.86
C SER A 8 3.08 -22.14 18.75
N GLY A 9 2.57 -21.46 19.76
CA GLY A 9 1.46 -21.96 20.58
C GLY A 9 0.08 -21.78 19.97
N TYR A 10 -0.04 -21.23 18.74
CA TYR A 10 -1.30 -20.76 18.17
C TYR A 10 -1.45 -21.22 16.72
N VAL A 11 -2.40 -22.12 16.48
CA VAL A 11 -2.64 -22.68 15.13
C VAL A 11 -3.47 -21.78 14.23
N SER A 12 -4.37 -21.01 14.81
CA SER A 12 -5.26 -20.13 14.06
C SER A 12 -5.50 -18.83 14.83
N TYR A 13 -5.04 -17.73 14.28
CA TYR A 13 -5.14 -16.44 14.93
C TYR A 13 -5.36 -15.31 13.91
N ALA A 14 -5.92 -14.19 14.42
CA ALA A 14 -6.19 -12.99 13.65
C ALA A 14 -4.88 -12.21 13.41
N ASN A 15 -4.07 -12.63 12.44
CA ASN A 15 -2.76 -12.04 12.15
C ASN A 15 -2.86 -10.52 11.93
N CYS A 16 -3.85 -10.05 11.14
CA CYS A 16 -4.09 -8.62 10.92
C CYS A 16 -4.69 -7.91 12.15
N GLY A 17 -5.11 -8.63 13.18
CA GLY A 17 -5.59 -8.08 14.45
C GLY A 17 -4.51 -7.72 15.45
N LEU A 18 -3.28 -8.18 15.24
CA LEU A 18 -2.19 -8.05 16.20
C LEU A 18 -1.86 -6.58 16.54
N PRO A 19 -1.69 -5.65 15.58
CA PRO A 19 -1.49 -4.23 15.89
C PRO A 19 -2.64 -3.63 16.69
N TYR A 20 -3.88 -3.98 16.36
CA TYR A 20 -5.09 -3.46 17.02
C TYR A 20 -5.29 -3.99 18.45
N TYR A 21 -4.73 -5.17 18.76
CA TYR A 21 -4.65 -5.63 20.16
C TYR A 21 -3.60 -4.82 20.94
N ILE A 22 -2.46 -4.51 20.34
CA ILE A 22 -1.44 -3.68 20.96
C ILE A 22 -2.00 -2.28 21.28
N GLY A 23 -2.77 -1.68 20.37
CA GLY A 23 -3.42 -0.37 20.56
C GLY A 23 -4.74 -0.41 21.35
N GLY A 24 -5.11 -1.55 21.95
CA GLY A 24 -6.29 -1.68 22.81
C GLY A 24 -7.65 -1.63 22.10
N THR A 25 -7.71 -1.56 20.77
CA THR A 25 -8.95 -1.67 19.99
C THR A 25 -9.54 -3.08 20.14
N ILE A 26 -8.72 -4.12 20.00
CA ILE A 26 -9.07 -5.50 20.37
C ILE A 26 -8.63 -5.69 21.82
N ARG A 27 -9.56 -5.95 22.71
CA ARG A 27 -9.30 -5.98 24.17
C ARG A 27 -9.07 -7.37 24.75
N SER A 28 -9.64 -8.41 24.14
CA SER A 28 -9.54 -9.79 24.61
C SER A 28 -8.46 -10.57 23.85
N LYS A 29 -7.61 -11.30 24.59
CA LYS A 29 -6.68 -12.26 24.00
C LYS A 29 -7.40 -13.34 23.20
N ASP A 30 -8.55 -13.79 23.69
CA ASP A 30 -9.33 -14.85 23.05
C ASP A 30 -9.91 -14.39 21.69
N ALA A 31 -10.07 -13.08 21.49
CA ALA A 31 -10.47 -12.54 20.19
C ALA A 31 -9.38 -12.65 19.11
N LEU A 32 -8.12 -12.84 19.49
CA LEU A 32 -7.02 -13.10 18.56
C LEU A 32 -6.93 -14.56 18.13
N THR A 33 -7.36 -15.49 18.98
CA THR A 33 -7.25 -16.93 18.72
C THR A 33 -8.59 -17.45 18.19
N LEU A 34 -8.64 -17.74 16.88
CA LEU A 34 -9.91 -18.08 16.22
C LEU A 34 -10.29 -19.55 16.40
N GLN A 35 -9.31 -20.45 16.45
CA GLN A 35 -9.48 -21.88 16.64
C GLN A 35 -8.35 -22.44 17.51
N THR A 36 -8.65 -23.50 18.26
CA THR A 36 -7.69 -24.23 19.07
C THR A 36 -7.46 -25.65 18.53
N PRO A 37 -6.39 -26.35 18.92
CA PRO A 37 -6.18 -27.76 18.56
C PRO A 37 -7.41 -28.64 18.87
N GLU A 38 -8.02 -28.44 20.03
CA GLU A 38 -9.21 -29.18 20.47
C GLU A 38 -10.40 -28.93 19.53
N SER A 39 -10.67 -27.67 19.19
CA SER A 39 -11.77 -27.32 18.29
C SER A 39 -11.57 -27.86 16.87
N PHE A 40 -10.34 -27.93 16.39
CA PHE A 40 -10.01 -28.59 15.12
C PHE A 40 -10.29 -30.10 15.18
N TYR A 41 -9.88 -30.74 16.25
CA TYR A 41 -10.09 -32.17 16.41
C TYR A 41 -11.59 -32.50 16.57
N GLU A 42 -12.29 -31.78 17.43
CA GLU A 42 -13.71 -32.01 17.68
C GLU A 42 -14.56 -31.84 16.43
N ARG A 43 -14.32 -30.77 15.68
CA ARG A 43 -15.13 -30.41 14.50
C ARG A 43 -14.72 -31.12 13.23
N PHE A 44 -13.42 -31.26 12.98
CA PHE A 44 -12.90 -31.68 11.69
C PHE A 44 -12.06 -32.98 11.76
N ARG A 45 -11.78 -33.50 12.95
CA ARG A 45 -10.86 -34.64 13.15
C ARG A 45 -9.45 -34.39 12.61
N ILE A 46 -8.98 -33.15 12.72
CA ILE A 46 -7.61 -32.75 12.38
C ILE A 46 -6.76 -32.77 13.65
N ASP A 47 -5.66 -33.50 13.60
CA ASP A 47 -4.65 -33.53 14.67
C ASP A 47 -3.72 -32.33 14.55
N VAL A 48 -3.89 -31.35 15.43
CA VAL A 48 -3.06 -30.14 15.44
C VAL A 48 -2.08 -30.20 16.60
N ARG A 49 -0.80 -30.17 16.27
CA ARG A 49 0.32 -30.22 17.22
C ARG A 49 1.02 -28.85 17.25
N VAL A 50 0.75 -28.08 18.29
CA VAL A 50 1.40 -26.80 18.55
C VAL A 50 2.68 -26.97 19.36
N ARG A 51 3.61 -26.00 19.26
CA ARG A 51 4.96 -26.06 19.83
C ARG A 51 5.77 -27.26 19.33
N GLU A 52 5.50 -27.62 18.10
CA GLU A 52 6.23 -28.64 17.35
C GLU A 52 6.72 -28.07 16.03
N GLU A 53 8.01 -28.26 15.76
CA GLU A 53 8.67 -27.66 14.60
C GLU A 53 9.09 -28.73 13.60
N ALA A 54 8.63 -28.58 12.35
CA ALA A 54 9.17 -29.36 11.25
C ALA A 54 10.60 -28.88 10.96
N VAL A 55 11.58 -29.76 11.12
CA VAL A 55 13.01 -29.44 10.99
C VAL A 55 13.67 -30.02 9.75
N LYS A 56 13.07 -31.03 9.12
CA LYS A 56 13.59 -31.62 7.87
C LYS A 56 12.48 -32.32 7.10
N ILE A 57 12.57 -32.28 5.78
CA ILE A 57 11.72 -33.04 4.85
C ILE A 57 12.63 -33.98 4.07
N ASP A 58 12.26 -35.25 4.02
CA ASP A 58 12.86 -36.26 3.12
C ASP A 58 11.84 -36.60 2.06
N THR A 59 12.05 -36.05 0.86
CA THR A 59 11.12 -36.22 -0.28
C THR A 59 11.11 -37.63 -0.84
N ALA A 60 12.24 -38.34 -0.77
CA ALA A 60 12.35 -39.71 -1.25
C ALA A 60 11.66 -40.73 -0.31
N ALA A 61 11.80 -40.52 0.99
CA ALA A 61 11.14 -41.36 2.02
C ALA A 61 9.70 -40.88 2.29
N LYS A 62 9.29 -39.71 1.80
CA LYS A 62 8.03 -39.03 2.14
C LYS A 62 7.82 -38.88 3.64
N THR A 63 8.80 -38.29 4.32
CA THR A 63 8.75 -38.09 5.76
C THR A 63 9.09 -36.66 6.15
N VAL A 64 8.51 -36.22 7.26
CA VAL A 64 8.84 -34.96 7.93
C VAL A 64 9.42 -35.29 9.30
N THR A 65 10.61 -34.78 9.58
CA THR A 65 11.20 -34.84 10.92
C THR A 65 10.70 -33.67 11.75
N ILE A 66 10.15 -33.93 12.91
CA ILE A 66 9.51 -32.98 13.80
C ILE A 66 10.24 -32.95 15.14
N ARG A 67 10.49 -31.77 15.64
CA ARG A 67 11.07 -31.52 16.96
C ARG A 67 10.03 -30.89 17.88
N ARG A 68 9.73 -31.53 19.00
CA ARG A 68 8.93 -30.94 20.08
C ARG A 68 9.77 -29.91 20.83
N ILE A 69 9.28 -28.65 20.89
CA ILE A 69 10.04 -27.55 21.47
C ILE A 69 10.18 -27.64 22.98
N SER A 70 9.20 -28.26 23.67
CA SER A 70 9.16 -28.33 25.13
C SER A 70 10.27 -29.21 25.76
N ASP A 71 10.64 -30.32 25.11
CA ASP A 71 11.58 -31.30 25.63
C ASP A 71 12.68 -31.71 24.63
N GLY A 72 12.65 -31.16 23.42
CA GLY A 72 13.61 -31.46 22.36
C GLY A 72 13.43 -32.83 21.71
N THR A 73 12.38 -33.58 22.04
CA THR A 73 12.08 -34.88 21.42
C THR A 73 11.94 -34.74 19.92
N VAL A 74 12.61 -35.64 19.18
CA VAL A 74 12.55 -35.69 17.71
C VAL A 74 11.86 -36.96 17.26
N TYR A 75 10.92 -36.86 16.33
CA TYR A 75 10.21 -37.99 15.74
C TYR A 75 9.91 -37.72 14.26
N THR A 76 9.36 -38.68 13.56
CA THR A 76 9.12 -38.64 12.13
C THR A 76 7.66 -38.95 11.81
N GLU A 77 7.03 -38.12 10.94
CA GLU A 77 5.72 -38.38 10.37
C GLU A 77 5.87 -38.75 8.88
N VAL A 78 5.08 -39.69 8.43
CA VAL A 78 4.98 -40.09 7.00
C VAL A 78 3.83 -39.30 6.34
N TYR A 79 3.98 -38.88 5.09
CA TYR A 79 2.92 -38.21 4.36
C TYR A 79 2.65 -38.84 2.98
N ASP A 80 1.41 -38.86 2.56
CA ASP A 80 1.01 -39.08 1.17
C ASP A 80 1.13 -37.78 0.37
N LYS A 81 0.62 -36.69 0.94
CA LYS A 81 0.70 -35.32 0.42
C LYS A 81 1.09 -34.36 1.54
N LEU A 82 1.93 -33.40 1.22
CA LEU A 82 2.41 -32.37 2.16
C LEU A 82 2.04 -30.97 1.67
N ILE A 83 1.52 -30.12 2.56
CA ILE A 83 1.32 -28.70 2.28
C ILE A 83 2.30 -27.90 3.12
N LEU A 84 3.12 -27.09 2.47
CA LEU A 84 4.00 -26.12 3.10
C LEU A 84 3.31 -24.77 3.17
N SER A 85 3.02 -24.30 4.39
CA SER A 85 2.45 -22.96 4.64
C SER A 85 3.27 -22.22 5.72
N PRO A 86 4.61 -22.13 5.61
CA PRO A 86 5.47 -21.61 6.68
C PRO A 86 5.35 -20.08 6.79
N GLY A 87 4.72 -19.42 5.84
CA GLY A 87 4.54 -17.97 5.83
C GLY A 87 5.84 -17.20 5.57
N ALA A 88 5.98 -16.09 6.27
CA ALA A 88 7.15 -15.23 6.17
C ALA A 88 7.64 -14.82 7.57
N LYS A 89 8.91 -14.49 7.69
CA LYS A 89 9.54 -13.95 8.91
C LYS A 89 9.84 -12.46 8.76
N ALA A 90 9.86 -11.75 9.88
CA ALA A 90 10.31 -10.36 9.90
C ALA A 90 11.78 -10.28 9.45
N VAL A 91 12.06 -9.28 8.61
CA VAL A 91 13.44 -8.95 8.23
C VAL A 91 14.08 -8.19 9.38
N ILE A 92 15.21 -8.69 9.86
CA ILE A 92 16.05 -8.01 10.84
C ILE A 92 17.29 -7.52 10.08
N PRO A 93 17.52 -6.19 10.00
CA PRO A 93 18.69 -5.66 9.30
C PRO A 93 19.97 -6.01 10.07
N ASP A 94 21.04 -6.28 9.33
CA ASP A 94 22.37 -6.52 9.93
C ASP A 94 23.05 -5.18 10.24
N VAL A 95 22.69 -4.62 11.40
CA VAL A 95 23.27 -3.36 11.91
C VAL A 95 23.61 -3.50 13.40
N PRO A 96 24.64 -2.79 13.90
CA PRO A 96 25.05 -2.85 15.29
C PRO A 96 23.89 -2.57 16.26
N GLY A 97 23.77 -3.37 17.32
CA GLY A 97 22.82 -3.18 18.42
C GLY A 97 21.38 -3.58 18.12
N VAL A 98 21.11 -4.22 16.98
CA VAL A 98 19.76 -4.68 16.58
C VAL A 98 19.19 -5.76 17.49
N ASP A 99 20.03 -6.44 18.25
CA ASP A 99 19.70 -7.49 19.24
C ASP A 99 19.29 -6.94 20.62
N SER A 100 19.14 -5.61 20.75
CA SER A 100 18.72 -4.98 21.99
C SER A 100 17.34 -5.48 22.46
N ASP A 101 17.18 -5.67 23.77
CA ASP A 101 15.91 -5.98 24.45
C ASP A 101 14.84 -4.87 24.34
N ARG A 102 15.19 -3.73 23.75
CA ARG A 102 14.30 -2.58 23.45
C ARG A 102 13.82 -2.57 21.99
N ILE A 103 14.17 -3.58 21.22
CA ILE A 103 13.77 -3.69 19.81
C ILE A 103 12.84 -4.89 19.66
N PHE A 104 11.67 -4.61 19.07
CA PHE A 104 10.62 -5.59 18.85
C PHE A 104 10.33 -5.74 17.36
N THR A 105 9.93 -6.93 16.95
CA THR A 105 9.27 -7.22 15.68
C THR A 105 7.83 -7.59 15.94
N LEU A 106 6.97 -7.50 14.94
CA LEU A 106 5.58 -7.91 15.05
C LEU A 106 5.24 -8.90 13.94
N ARG A 107 5.10 -10.17 14.28
CA ARG A 107 4.69 -11.22 13.34
C ARG A 107 3.82 -12.29 13.99
N THR A 108 4.02 -12.58 15.28
CA THR A 108 3.35 -13.67 15.99
C THR A 108 2.48 -13.14 17.13
N VAL A 109 1.65 -14.04 17.69
CA VAL A 109 0.87 -13.74 18.90
C VAL A 109 1.79 -13.48 20.08
N GLU A 110 2.90 -14.23 20.15
CA GLU A 110 3.92 -14.06 21.20
C GLU A 110 4.57 -12.67 21.13
N ASP A 111 4.97 -12.21 19.92
CA ASP A 111 5.50 -10.86 19.73
C ASP A 111 4.50 -9.79 20.22
N THR A 112 3.23 -10.00 19.91
CA THR A 112 2.15 -9.10 20.31
C THR A 112 2.02 -8.99 21.82
N PHE A 113 2.04 -10.13 22.51
CA PHE A 113 1.96 -10.14 23.99
C PHE A 113 3.21 -9.55 24.63
N GLN A 114 4.38 -9.74 24.02
CA GLN A 114 5.62 -9.14 24.48
C GLN A 114 5.57 -7.61 24.37
N ILE A 115 5.15 -7.07 23.22
CA ILE A 115 5.02 -5.62 23.02
C ILE A 115 3.96 -5.05 23.97
N ARG A 116 2.78 -5.67 24.04
CA ARG A 116 1.70 -5.22 24.94
C ARG A 116 2.14 -5.24 26.39
N GLY A 117 2.76 -6.32 26.85
CA GLY A 117 3.29 -6.42 28.21
C GLY A 117 4.38 -5.40 28.50
N PHE A 118 5.23 -5.06 27.53
CA PHE A 118 6.21 -3.99 27.68
C PHE A 118 5.53 -2.64 27.86
N ILE A 119 4.52 -2.31 27.05
CA ILE A 119 3.77 -1.05 27.14
C ILE A 119 3.08 -0.92 28.51
N GLU A 120 2.40 -1.97 28.96
CA GLU A 120 1.68 -1.97 30.26
C GLU A 120 2.59 -1.81 31.46
N ASN A 121 3.73 -2.52 31.47
CA ASN A 121 4.67 -2.52 32.59
C ASN A 121 5.58 -1.29 32.62
N SER A 122 6.08 -0.84 31.48
CA SER A 122 7.08 0.23 31.40
C SER A 122 6.47 1.60 31.16
N ARG A 123 5.23 1.68 30.68
CA ARG A 123 4.51 2.94 30.33
C ARG A 123 5.37 3.88 29.49
N PRO A 124 5.90 3.43 28.37
CA PRO A 124 6.80 4.20 27.53
C PRO A 124 6.12 5.46 27.01
N LYS A 125 6.90 6.49 26.72
CA LYS A 125 6.41 7.78 26.20
C LYS A 125 6.80 8.01 24.75
N LYS A 126 7.89 7.38 24.30
CA LYS A 126 8.45 7.58 22.95
C LYS A 126 8.77 6.24 22.31
N ALA A 127 8.35 6.09 21.07
CA ALA A 127 8.69 4.93 20.24
C ALA A 127 9.23 5.37 18.88
N VAL A 128 10.13 4.56 18.33
CA VAL A 128 10.53 4.67 16.94
C VAL A 128 9.99 3.45 16.20
N VAL A 129 9.24 3.67 15.12
CA VAL A 129 8.83 2.63 14.19
C VAL A 129 9.71 2.73 12.95
N VAL A 130 10.40 1.65 12.60
CA VAL A 130 11.30 1.61 11.44
C VAL A 130 10.64 0.81 10.32
N GLY A 131 10.26 1.50 9.25
CA GLY A 131 9.58 0.97 8.08
C GLY A 131 8.11 1.40 7.98
N GLY A 132 7.78 2.12 6.91
CA GLY A 132 6.45 2.68 6.61
C GLY A 132 5.61 1.80 5.70
N GLY A 133 5.69 0.47 5.84
CA GLY A 133 4.76 -0.49 5.22
C GLY A 133 3.47 -0.64 6.04
N PHE A 134 2.59 -1.58 5.65
CA PHE A 134 1.31 -1.83 6.35
C PHE A 134 1.49 -2.00 7.86
N ILE A 135 2.33 -2.94 8.29
CA ILE A 135 2.56 -3.23 9.71
C ILE A 135 3.09 -1.99 10.46
N GLY A 136 4.05 -1.27 9.86
CA GLY A 136 4.63 -0.09 10.50
C GLY A 136 3.64 1.05 10.66
N LEU A 137 2.79 1.28 9.67
CA LEU A 137 1.75 2.30 9.71
C LEU A 137 0.66 1.96 10.75
N GLU A 138 0.19 0.70 10.76
CA GLU A 138 -0.78 0.23 11.77
C GLU A 138 -0.18 0.29 13.17
N MET A 139 1.10 -0.08 13.35
CA MET A 139 1.78 0.07 14.64
C MET A 139 1.91 1.53 15.06
N ALA A 140 2.29 2.41 14.14
CA ALA A 140 2.42 3.84 14.46
C ALA A 140 1.09 4.43 14.93
N GLU A 141 -0.03 4.14 14.24
CA GLU A 141 -1.36 4.54 14.64
C GLU A 141 -1.72 4.00 16.04
N ASN A 142 -1.55 2.69 16.26
CA ASN A 142 -1.95 2.03 17.49
C ASN A 142 -1.10 2.47 18.70
N LEU A 143 0.18 2.79 18.50
CA LEU A 143 1.02 3.39 19.54
C LEU A 143 0.61 4.82 19.88
N VAL A 144 0.18 5.61 18.89
CA VAL A 144 -0.39 6.95 19.13
C VAL A 144 -1.70 6.83 19.94
N HIS A 145 -2.55 5.85 19.68
CA HIS A 145 -3.75 5.59 20.47
C HIS A 145 -3.45 5.25 21.93
N GLU A 146 -2.32 4.58 22.22
CA GLU A 146 -1.83 4.33 23.58
C GLU A 146 -1.16 5.56 24.22
N GLY A 147 -1.18 6.73 23.57
CA GLY A 147 -0.61 7.98 24.06
C GLY A 147 0.92 8.05 23.98
N ILE A 148 1.52 7.23 23.11
CA ILE A 148 2.97 7.19 22.89
C ILE A 148 3.31 8.12 21.72
N HIS A 149 4.33 8.96 21.89
CA HIS A 149 4.85 9.79 20.81
C HIS A 149 5.67 8.93 19.84
N VAL A 150 5.29 8.95 18.56
CA VAL A 150 5.86 8.06 17.55
C VAL A 150 6.67 8.84 16.52
N THR A 151 7.93 8.43 16.34
CA THR A 151 8.71 8.76 15.14
C THR A 151 8.68 7.59 14.17
N LEU A 152 8.20 7.80 12.95
CA LEU A 152 8.16 6.80 11.89
C LEU A 152 9.27 7.05 10.88
N LEU A 153 10.23 6.13 10.80
CA LEU A 153 11.36 6.20 9.90
C LEU A 153 11.12 5.36 8.65
N GLN A 154 11.31 5.96 7.49
CA GLN A 154 11.23 5.26 6.20
C GLN A 154 12.47 5.53 5.35
N ARG A 155 13.08 4.46 4.83
CA ARG A 155 14.31 4.54 4.02
C ARG A 155 14.09 5.17 2.64
N SER A 156 12.95 4.85 2.01
CA SER A 156 12.55 5.49 0.73
C SER A 156 11.93 6.87 0.97
N ASP A 157 11.59 7.53 -0.10
CA ASP A 157 10.92 8.83 -0.10
C ASP A 157 9.42 8.77 0.26
N GLN A 158 8.84 7.57 0.37
CA GLN A 158 7.43 7.39 0.65
C GLN A 158 7.13 6.22 1.57
N VAL A 159 6.00 6.30 2.28
CA VAL A 159 5.36 5.17 2.97
C VAL A 159 4.47 4.40 2.00
N LEU A 160 3.97 3.25 2.43
CA LEU A 160 3.01 2.40 1.73
C LEU A 160 3.44 2.09 0.28
N PRO A 161 4.43 1.23 0.08
CA PRO A 161 5.04 0.96 -1.23
C PRO A 161 4.10 0.57 -2.40
N PRO A 162 2.89 0.01 -2.18
CA PRO A 162 1.92 -0.19 -3.25
C PRO A 162 1.33 1.10 -3.85
N MET A 163 1.43 2.22 -3.15
CA MET A 163 1.01 3.54 -3.67
C MET A 163 2.14 4.16 -4.52
N ASP A 164 1.79 5.07 -5.42
CA ASP A 164 2.75 5.98 -6.05
C ASP A 164 3.04 7.17 -5.13
N TYR A 165 4.17 7.86 -5.35
CA TYR A 165 4.63 8.94 -4.49
C TYR A 165 3.61 10.06 -4.34
N ASP A 166 2.98 10.48 -5.44
CA ASP A 166 1.96 11.53 -5.45
C ASP A 166 0.73 11.19 -4.58
N MET A 167 0.32 9.92 -4.57
CA MET A 167 -0.77 9.44 -3.70
C MET A 167 -0.29 9.27 -2.25
N ALA A 168 0.95 8.86 -2.04
CA ALA A 168 1.54 8.73 -0.71
C ALA A 168 1.72 10.09 -0.01
N CYS A 169 1.90 11.19 -0.75
CA CYS A 169 2.02 12.53 -0.17
C CYS A 169 0.78 12.95 0.63
N GLU A 170 -0.44 12.55 0.23
CA GLU A 170 -1.64 12.80 1.05
C GLU A 170 -1.57 12.06 2.39
N ILE A 171 -1.08 10.81 2.37
CA ILE A 171 -0.88 10.01 3.59
C ILE A 171 0.18 10.66 4.48
N HIS A 172 1.29 11.13 3.91
CA HIS A 172 2.35 11.81 4.66
C HIS A 172 1.83 13.03 5.41
N GLY A 173 1.11 13.91 4.71
CA GLY A 173 0.50 15.10 5.32
C GLY A 173 -0.47 14.74 6.45
N TYR A 174 -1.29 13.71 6.24
CA TYR A 174 -2.24 13.27 7.24
C TYR A 174 -1.58 12.65 8.48
N LEU A 175 -0.54 11.82 8.31
CA LEU A 175 0.21 11.25 9.43
C LEU A 175 0.85 12.34 10.30
N ARG A 176 1.46 13.36 9.67
CA ARG A 176 2.01 14.53 10.37
C ARG A 176 0.94 15.30 11.14
N MET A 177 -0.21 15.53 10.50
CA MET A 177 -1.36 16.20 11.14
C MET A 177 -1.88 15.40 12.35
N ARG A 178 -1.77 14.06 12.33
CA ARG A 178 -2.12 13.19 13.47
C ARG A 178 -1.01 13.07 14.53
N GLY A 179 0.06 13.83 14.41
CA GLY A 179 1.13 13.93 15.39
C GLY A 179 2.24 12.89 15.28
N ILE A 180 2.31 12.17 14.15
CA ILE A 180 3.43 11.26 13.87
C ILE A 180 4.59 12.07 13.28
N ASP A 181 5.78 11.99 13.92
CA ASP A 181 7.03 12.51 13.35
C ASP A 181 7.49 11.57 12.20
N LEU A 182 6.96 11.84 11.00
CA LEU A 182 7.30 11.07 9.80
C LEU A 182 8.59 11.59 9.17
N ARG A 183 9.60 10.72 9.11
CA ARG A 183 10.89 11.00 8.47
C ARG A 183 11.15 10.00 7.34
N THR A 184 10.99 10.46 6.10
CA THR A 184 11.35 9.71 4.89
C THR A 184 12.82 9.90 4.54
N LYS A 185 13.36 9.07 3.63
CA LYS A 185 14.79 9.07 3.20
C LYS A 185 15.78 8.90 4.36
N GLN A 186 15.34 8.26 5.46
CA GLN A 186 16.16 8.02 6.65
C GLN A 186 16.58 6.55 6.73
N ALA A 187 17.88 6.31 6.71
CA ALA A 187 18.44 4.97 6.87
C ALA A 187 19.03 4.79 8.26
N VAL A 188 18.56 3.78 8.98
CA VAL A 188 19.10 3.40 10.27
C VAL A 188 20.46 2.71 10.06
N GLN A 189 21.46 3.11 10.84
CA GLN A 189 22.83 2.55 10.81
C GLN A 189 23.15 1.68 12.04
N GLY A 190 22.38 1.80 13.11
CA GLY A 190 22.63 1.04 14.33
C GLY A 190 21.76 1.53 15.49
N TYR A 191 21.98 0.88 16.62
CA TYR A 191 21.28 1.15 17.86
C TYR A 191 22.24 1.13 19.04
N GLU A 192 22.01 2.01 20.03
CA GLU A 192 22.80 2.09 21.27
C GLU A 192 21.86 2.15 22.46
N LYS A 193 22.16 1.43 23.53
CA LYS A 193 21.44 1.59 24.80
C LYS A 193 21.80 2.93 25.43
N THR A 194 20.82 3.62 26.00
CA THR A 194 21.04 4.85 26.75
C THR A 194 21.24 4.54 28.23
N PRO A 195 21.94 5.40 29.00
CA PRO A 195 22.17 5.19 30.44
C PRO A 195 20.89 5.08 31.28
N ASP A 196 19.82 5.69 30.86
CA ASP A 196 18.49 5.67 31.48
C ASP A 196 17.65 4.43 31.10
N GLY A 197 18.25 3.50 30.33
CA GLY A 197 17.62 2.23 29.94
C GLY A 197 16.72 2.32 28.70
N GLY A 198 16.74 3.44 27.99
CA GLY A 198 16.13 3.61 26.66
C GLY A 198 17.04 3.12 25.52
N ILE A 199 16.72 3.55 24.32
CA ILE A 199 17.46 3.20 23.10
C ILE A 199 17.66 4.43 22.20
N LYS A 200 18.83 4.53 21.59
CA LYS A 200 19.21 5.55 20.63
C LYS A 200 19.29 4.93 19.26
N VAL A 201 18.54 5.48 18.31
CA VAL A 201 18.54 5.05 16.90
C VAL A 201 19.50 5.92 16.14
N LEU A 202 20.57 5.33 15.59
CA LEU A 202 21.59 6.01 14.80
C LEU A 202 21.17 6.10 13.35
N LEU A 203 21.21 7.29 12.78
CA LEU A 203 20.76 7.57 11.41
C LEU A 203 21.94 7.94 10.51
N LYS A 204 21.81 7.62 9.22
CA LYS A 204 22.80 8.02 8.23
C LYS A 204 22.65 9.49 7.86
N GLY A 205 23.63 10.31 8.26
CA GLY A 205 23.67 11.72 7.89
C GLY A 205 22.67 12.62 8.62
N SER A 206 22.08 12.12 9.72
CA SER A 206 21.15 12.86 10.59
C SER A 206 21.45 12.55 12.05
N ASP A 207 20.98 13.43 12.94
CA ASP A 207 21.15 13.25 14.37
C ASP A 207 20.41 12.01 14.88
N PRO A 208 20.95 11.33 15.89
CA PRO A 208 20.30 10.16 16.48
C PRO A 208 19.00 10.51 17.17
N ILE A 209 18.07 9.53 17.21
CA ILE A 209 16.78 9.67 17.88
C ILE A 209 16.76 8.82 19.15
N SER A 210 16.39 9.41 20.30
CA SER A 210 16.20 8.69 21.56
C SER A 210 14.74 8.27 21.74
N ALA A 211 14.52 7.02 22.12
CA ALA A 211 13.21 6.44 22.37
C ALA A 211 13.28 5.45 23.55
N ASP A 212 12.12 5.03 24.04
CA ASP A 212 12.00 4.00 25.07
C ASP A 212 12.11 2.61 24.44
N PHE A 213 11.64 2.46 23.18
CA PHE A 213 11.72 1.23 22.42
C PHE A 213 11.59 1.47 20.92
N VAL A 214 11.88 0.42 20.14
CA VAL A 214 11.80 0.42 18.68
C VAL A 214 10.93 -0.73 18.21
N VAL A 215 10.10 -0.50 17.18
CA VAL A 215 9.42 -1.55 16.43
C VAL A 215 10.02 -1.63 15.02
N LEU A 216 10.58 -2.79 14.68
CA LEU A 216 11.12 -3.07 13.35
C LEU A 216 10.02 -3.63 12.44
N SER A 217 9.71 -2.91 11.36
CA SER A 217 8.74 -3.30 10.35
C SER A 217 9.28 -3.06 8.93
N VAL A 218 10.57 -3.37 8.72
CA VAL A 218 11.29 -3.12 7.46
C VAL A 218 10.97 -4.12 6.34
N GLY A 219 9.96 -4.95 6.55
CA GLY A 219 9.45 -5.94 5.60
C GLY A 219 9.55 -7.36 6.12
N VAL A 220 9.10 -8.29 5.29
CA VAL A 220 9.10 -9.72 5.56
C VAL A 220 9.84 -10.48 4.47
N ALA A 221 10.41 -11.62 4.81
CA ALA A 221 11.03 -12.55 3.88
C ALA A 221 10.33 -13.92 3.96
N PRO A 222 10.13 -14.61 2.83
CA PRO A 222 9.59 -15.96 2.82
C PRO A 222 10.36 -16.90 3.77
N GLU A 223 9.65 -17.71 4.55
CA GLU A 223 10.24 -18.72 5.42
C GLU A 223 10.38 -20.02 4.64
N THR A 224 11.53 -20.23 3.98
CA THR A 224 11.69 -21.29 2.97
C THR A 224 12.85 -22.23 3.22
N HIS A 225 13.43 -22.20 4.42
CA HIS A 225 14.57 -23.06 4.77
C HIS A 225 14.27 -24.55 4.56
N LEU A 226 13.12 -25.02 5.03
CA LEU A 226 12.68 -26.42 4.83
C LEU A 226 12.56 -26.79 3.35
N ALA A 227 12.04 -25.90 2.54
CA ALA A 227 11.89 -26.13 1.10
C ALA A 227 13.25 -26.14 0.38
N GLU A 228 14.16 -25.25 0.77
CA GLU A 228 15.54 -25.19 0.25
C GLU A 228 16.31 -26.47 0.58
N GLU A 229 16.27 -26.94 1.83
CA GLU A 229 16.95 -28.17 2.26
C GLU A 229 16.33 -29.43 1.65
N ALA A 230 15.03 -29.43 1.38
CA ALA A 230 14.33 -30.51 0.67
C ALA A 230 14.62 -30.53 -0.84
N GLY A 231 15.40 -29.55 -1.37
CA GLY A 231 15.75 -29.45 -2.78
C GLY A 231 14.62 -28.99 -3.68
N LEU A 232 13.59 -28.33 -3.13
CA LEU A 232 12.50 -27.75 -3.92
C LEU A 232 12.97 -26.52 -4.69
N GLN A 233 12.40 -26.28 -5.87
CA GLN A 233 12.73 -25.11 -6.69
C GLN A 233 12.25 -23.81 -6.03
N LEU A 234 13.17 -22.83 -5.99
CA LEU A 234 12.90 -21.52 -5.42
C LEU A 234 13.00 -20.43 -6.50
N GLY A 235 12.18 -19.40 -6.37
CA GLY A 235 12.12 -18.25 -7.24
C GLY A 235 12.62 -16.95 -6.59
N MET A 236 11.94 -15.86 -6.91
CA MET A 236 12.26 -14.51 -6.43
C MET A 236 12.41 -14.48 -4.90
N LYS A 237 13.52 -13.90 -4.41
CA LYS A 237 13.85 -13.79 -2.97
C LYS A 237 13.75 -15.13 -2.21
N LYS A 238 14.09 -16.22 -2.85
CA LYS A 238 14.01 -17.58 -2.32
C LYS A 238 12.60 -18.06 -1.99
N SER A 239 11.54 -17.46 -2.54
CA SER A 239 10.17 -17.96 -2.40
C SER A 239 10.00 -19.31 -3.08
N ILE A 240 9.08 -20.14 -2.60
CA ILE A 240 8.82 -21.45 -3.19
C ILE A 240 8.10 -21.26 -4.53
N LEU A 241 8.61 -21.88 -5.60
CA LEU A 241 7.95 -21.92 -6.89
C LEU A 241 6.83 -22.96 -6.87
N THR A 242 5.67 -22.57 -7.36
CA THR A 242 4.51 -23.46 -7.54
C THR A 242 3.91 -23.32 -8.93
N ASP A 243 3.29 -24.38 -9.40
CA ASP A 243 2.42 -24.31 -10.58
C ASP A 243 1.06 -23.64 -10.21
N GLU A 244 0.16 -23.57 -11.18
CA GLU A 244 -1.18 -22.99 -10.97
C GLU A 244 -2.08 -23.83 -10.05
N HIS A 245 -1.70 -25.08 -9.78
CA HIS A 245 -2.37 -25.99 -8.85
C HIS A 245 -1.77 -25.96 -7.45
N MET A 246 -0.84 -25.05 -7.19
CA MET A 246 -0.06 -24.92 -5.95
C MET A 246 0.91 -26.08 -5.68
N ARG A 247 1.24 -26.92 -6.68
CA ARG A 247 2.27 -27.95 -6.56
C ARG A 247 3.65 -27.34 -6.70
N THR A 248 4.59 -27.82 -5.93
CA THR A 248 6.01 -27.48 -6.02
C THR A 248 6.69 -28.31 -7.13
N SER A 249 8.02 -28.29 -7.17
CA SER A 249 8.80 -29.18 -8.06
C SER A 249 8.70 -30.66 -7.67
N ASP A 250 8.15 -31.00 -6.51
CA ASP A 250 7.77 -32.36 -6.10
C ASP A 250 6.25 -32.53 -6.25
N GLU A 251 5.80 -33.59 -6.92
CA GLU A 251 4.38 -33.85 -7.18
C GLU A 251 3.52 -34.14 -5.94
N ASN A 252 4.16 -34.45 -4.82
CA ASN A 252 3.50 -34.75 -3.55
C ASN A 252 3.55 -33.59 -2.57
N ILE A 253 4.24 -32.50 -2.93
CA ILE A 253 4.42 -31.33 -2.05
C ILE A 253 3.78 -30.11 -2.70
N TYR A 254 2.90 -29.48 -1.94
CA TYR A 254 2.22 -28.23 -2.29
C TYR A 254 2.77 -27.10 -1.40
N ALA A 255 2.70 -25.86 -1.87
CA ALA A 255 3.06 -24.72 -1.05
C ALA A 255 2.07 -23.56 -1.24
N VAL A 256 1.77 -22.82 -0.16
CA VAL A 256 0.76 -21.78 -0.15
C VAL A 256 1.16 -20.61 0.78
N GLY A 257 0.50 -19.46 0.61
CA GLY A 257 0.63 -18.28 1.48
C GLY A 257 1.86 -17.43 1.16
N ASP A 258 2.35 -16.71 2.18
CA ASP A 258 3.39 -15.69 2.05
C ASP A 258 4.76 -16.25 1.61
N ALA A 259 4.94 -17.57 1.68
CA ALA A 259 6.18 -18.24 1.30
C ALA A 259 6.31 -18.49 -0.22
N VAL A 260 5.23 -18.34 -1.00
CA VAL A 260 5.22 -18.72 -2.42
C VAL A 260 5.37 -17.54 -3.37
N CYS A 261 5.96 -17.81 -4.53
CA CYS A 261 5.98 -16.92 -5.66
C CYS A 261 4.67 -17.06 -6.44
N VAL A 262 4.05 -15.96 -6.80
CA VAL A 262 2.81 -15.92 -7.57
C VAL A 262 2.98 -15.11 -8.85
N LYS A 263 2.09 -15.28 -9.83
CA LYS A 263 2.00 -14.36 -10.96
C LYS A 263 1.18 -13.12 -10.58
N ASN A 264 1.71 -11.94 -10.88
CA ASN A 264 0.89 -10.74 -10.89
C ASN A 264 -0.11 -10.85 -12.04
N PHE A 265 -1.39 -10.73 -11.73
CA PHE A 265 -2.48 -10.95 -12.69
C PHE A 265 -2.45 -10.00 -13.90
N VAL A 266 -2.01 -8.75 -13.69
CA VAL A 266 -2.01 -7.71 -14.75
C VAL A 266 -0.77 -7.83 -15.64
N SER A 267 0.41 -7.94 -15.03
CA SER A 267 1.68 -7.98 -15.79
C SER A 267 2.11 -9.37 -16.24
N GLY A 268 1.54 -10.43 -15.66
CA GLY A 268 1.96 -11.82 -15.92
C GLY A 268 3.33 -12.17 -15.32
N ARG A 269 4.04 -11.22 -14.70
CA ARG A 269 5.37 -11.43 -14.13
C ARG A 269 5.28 -12.05 -12.73
N GLU A 270 6.35 -12.71 -12.31
CA GLU A 270 6.49 -13.20 -10.94
C GLU A 270 6.45 -12.06 -9.92
N ALA A 271 5.78 -12.31 -8.80
CA ALA A 271 5.62 -11.36 -7.71
C ALA A 271 5.54 -12.07 -6.35
N LEU A 272 5.94 -11.35 -5.30
CA LEU A 272 5.66 -11.71 -3.91
C LEU A 272 4.50 -10.85 -3.41
N ILE A 273 3.36 -11.46 -3.18
CA ILE A 273 2.13 -10.80 -2.73
C ILE A 273 1.68 -11.47 -1.44
N ALA A 274 2.29 -11.03 -0.34
CA ALA A 274 2.04 -11.53 1.02
C ALA A 274 0.75 -10.90 1.57
N LEU A 275 -0.41 -11.38 1.12
CA LEU A 275 -1.74 -10.92 1.51
C LEU A 275 -2.65 -12.11 1.85
N ALA A 276 -3.53 -11.91 2.82
CA ALA A 276 -4.45 -12.94 3.32
C ALA A 276 -5.42 -13.47 2.23
N GLY A 277 -5.91 -12.60 1.34
CA GLY A 277 -6.82 -12.99 0.26
C GLY A 277 -6.23 -14.06 -0.68
N PRO A 278 -5.06 -13.82 -1.29
CA PRO A 278 -4.33 -14.85 -2.06
C PRO A 278 -4.05 -16.11 -1.25
N ALA A 279 -3.53 -16.00 -0.01
CA ALA A 279 -3.17 -17.13 0.84
C ALA A 279 -4.36 -18.07 1.08
N ASN A 280 -5.55 -17.52 1.40
CA ASN A 280 -6.77 -18.31 1.60
C ASN A 280 -7.23 -19.03 0.33
N LYS A 281 -7.16 -18.37 -0.83
CA LYS A 281 -7.49 -18.99 -2.12
C LYS A 281 -6.53 -20.12 -2.47
N GLN A 282 -5.24 -19.91 -2.25
CA GLN A 282 -4.20 -20.91 -2.48
C GLN A 282 -4.38 -22.14 -1.60
N GLY A 283 -4.69 -21.96 -0.31
CA GLY A 283 -4.99 -23.06 0.60
C GLY A 283 -6.17 -23.91 0.11
N ARG A 284 -7.24 -23.27 -0.35
CA ARG A 284 -8.38 -23.94 -0.96
C ARG A 284 -8.00 -24.72 -2.23
N ILE A 285 -7.26 -24.09 -3.14
CA ILE A 285 -6.83 -24.68 -4.40
C ILE A 285 -5.90 -25.88 -4.16
N ALA A 286 -4.96 -25.79 -3.21
CA ALA A 286 -4.10 -26.90 -2.86
C ALA A 286 -4.93 -28.09 -2.32
N ALA A 287 -5.88 -27.85 -1.43
CA ALA A 287 -6.76 -28.89 -0.89
C ALA A 287 -7.64 -29.53 -1.98
N ASP A 288 -8.24 -28.73 -2.87
CA ASP A 288 -9.02 -29.23 -3.99
C ASP A 288 -8.19 -30.19 -4.86
N ASN A 289 -6.98 -29.78 -5.26
CA ASN A 289 -6.11 -30.61 -6.12
C ASN A 289 -5.63 -31.90 -5.41
N ILE A 290 -5.33 -31.83 -4.12
CA ILE A 290 -4.99 -33.01 -3.32
C ILE A 290 -6.15 -34.02 -3.29
N CYS A 291 -7.39 -33.52 -3.25
CA CYS A 291 -8.60 -34.32 -3.25
C CYS A 291 -9.09 -34.74 -4.67
N GLY A 292 -8.32 -34.43 -5.72
CA GLY A 292 -8.67 -34.80 -7.11
C GLY A 292 -9.65 -33.85 -7.79
N ILE A 293 -9.95 -32.71 -7.18
CA ILE A 293 -10.77 -31.64 -7.77
C ILE A 293 -9.83 -30.68 -8.50
N SER A 294 -9.98 -30.56 -9.83
CA SER A 294 -9.17 -29.63 -10.62
C SER A 294 -9.52 -28.19 -10.30
N SER A 295 -8.57 -27.47 -9.73
CA SER A 295 -8.68 -26.06 -9.36
C SER A 295 -7.37 -25.34 -9.66
N SER A 296 -7.42 -24.05 -10.06
CA SER A 296 -6.23 -23.29 -10.43
C SER A 296 -6.22 -21.88 -9.85
N PHE A 297 -5.02 -21.40 -9.50
CA PHE A 297 -4.74 -20.04 -9.05
C PHE A 297 -4.21 -19.20 -10.22
N THR A 298 -5.03 -18.31 -10.72
CA THR A 298 -4.70 -17.48 -11.90
C THR A 298 -3.90 -16.22 -11.57
N GLY A 299 -3.26 -16.18 -10.41
CA GLY A 299 -2.47 -15.03 -9.95
C GLY A 299 -3.25 -14.04 -9.11
N SER A 300 -2.54 -13.03 -8.62
CA SER A 300 -3.07 -11.95 -7.78
C SER A 300 -2.74 -10.59 -8.37
N GLN A 301 -3.62 -9.64 -8.23
CA GLN A 301 -3.40 -8.23 -8.60
C GLN A 301 -2.97 -7.37 -7.41
N GLY A 302 -2.88 -7.93 -6.20
CA GLY A 302 -2.37 -7.26 -5.01
C GLY A 302 -3.33 -6.21 -4.43
N SER A 303 -4.65 -6.44 -4.51
CA SER A 303 -5.63 -5.53 -3.91
C SER A 303 -5.41 -5.43 -2.41
N SER A 304 -5.30 -4.20 -1.91
CA SER A 304 -5.00 -3.91 -0.51
C SER A 304 -5.70 -2.64 -0.04
N VAL A 305 -6.03 -2.61 1.23
CA VAL A 305 -6.63 -1.45 1.91
C VAL A 305 -6.04 -1.34 3.30
N ILE A 306 -5.84 -0.11 3.76
CA ILE A 306 -5.42 0.21 5.12
C ILE A 306 -6.25 1.37 5.65
N LYS A 307 -6.59 1.31 6.92
CA LYS A 307 -7.15 2.44 7.67
C LYS A 307 -6.04 3.06 8.51
N LEU A 308 -5.93 4.37 8.47
CA LEU A 308 -4.97 5.17 9.24
C LEU A 308 -5.76 6.26 9.96
N PHE A 309 -6.05 6.07 11.22
CA PHE A 309 -7.01 6.88 11.99
C PHE A 309 -8.39 6.91 11.27
N ASP A 310 -8.74 8.04 10.67
CA ASP A 310 -10.00 8.17 9.92
C ASP A 310 -9.80 8.08 8.40
N MET A 311 -8.55 8.19 7.93
CA MET A 311 -8.20 8.09 6.52
C MET A 311 -8.13 6.62 6.08
N THR A 312 -8.58 6.36 4.87
CA THR A 312 -8.43 5.07 4.18
C THR A 312 -7.56 5.24 2.95
N ALA A 313 -6.59 4.34 2.76
CA ALA A 313 -5.80 4.26 1.54
C ALA A 313 -5.91 2.85 0.96
N ALA A 314 -6.12 2.76 -0.35
CA ALA A 314 -6.31 1.48 -1.03
C ALA A 314 -5.64 1.46 -2.40
N SER A 315 -5.21 0.28 -2.83
CA SER A 315 -4.60 0.08 -4.15
C SER A 315 -4.96 -1.29 -4.74
N THR A 316 -4.96 -1.38 -6.06
CA THR A 316 -5.17 -2.63 -6.80
C THR A 316 -4.48 -2.55 -8.16
N GLY A 317 -4.01 -3.70 -8.67
CA GLY A 317 -3.32 -3.77 -9.96
C GLY A 317 -1.90 -3.20 -9.91
N LEU A 318 -1.49 -2.53 -10.98
CA LEU A 318 -0.15 -1.94 -11.09
C LEU A 318 -0.14 -0.51 -10.56
N ASN A 319 0.98 -0.12 -9.98
CA ASN A 319 1.39 1.27 -9.82
C ASN A 319 2.38 1.65 -10.93
N GLU A 320 2.75 2.93 -11.06
CA GLU A 320 3.68 3.39 -12.10
C GLU A 320 5.02 2.65 -12.07
N LYS A 321 5.56 2.42 -10.88
CA LYS A 321 6.83 1.71 -10.70
C LYS A 321 6.77 0.28 -11.23
N THR A 322 5.71 -0.45 -10.92
CA THR A 322 5.53 -1.84 -11.36
C THR A 322 5.17 -1.92 -12.84
N ALA A 323 4.42 -0.97 -13.38
CA ALA A 323 4.14 -0.86 -14.80
C ALA A 323 5.44 -0.62 -15.61
N LYS A 324 6.26 0.35 -15.18
CA LYS A 324 7.58 0.62 -15.78
C LYS A 324 8.50 -0.60 -15.70
N ALA A 325 8.59 -1.26 -14.55
CA ALA A 325 9.42 -2.46 -14.38
C ALA A 325 8.93 -3.64 -15.23
N ALA A 326 7.66 -3.65 -15.62
CA ALA A 326 7.06 -4.66 -16.49
C ALA A 326 7.11 -4.30 -17.98
N ASP A 327 7.64 -3.14 -18.37
CA ASP A 327 7.64 -2.56 -19.71
C ASP A 327 6.21 -2.43 -20.30
N ILE A 328 5.24 -2.13 -19.43
CA ILE A 328 3.85 -1.91 -19.82
C ILE A 328 3.64 -0.43 -20.08
N THR A 329 3.20 -0.09 -21.29
CA THR A 329 2.80 1.28 -21.66
C THR A 329 1.52 1.65 -20.91
N TYR A 330 1.55 2.77 -20.23
CA TYR A 330 0.42 3.29 -19.47
C TYR A 330 0.34 4.81 -19.54
N ASP A 331 -0.84 5.33 -19.31
CA ASP A 331 -1.09 6.70 -18.90
C ASP A 331 -1.94 6.69 -17.62
N LYS A 332 -2.19 7.83 -17.02
CA LYS A 332 -2.85 7.96 -15.74
C LYS A 332 -3.77 9.17 -15.69
N VAL A 333 -4.83 9.07 -14.90
CA VAL A 333 -5.70 10.19 -14.57
C VAL A 333 -5.87 10.33 -13.08
N PHE A 334 -6.11 11.57 -12.64
CA PHE A 334 -6.50 11.88 -11.27
C PHE A 334 -7.90 12.45 -11.25
N THR A 335 -8.77 11.91 -10.42
CA THR A 335 -10.11 12.44 -10.18
C THR A 335 -10.31 12.71 -8.69
N PHE A 336 -10.98 13.81 -8.38
CA PHE A 336 -11.39 14.16 -7.02
C PHE A 336 -12.91 14.09 -6.98
N SER A 337 -13.41 13.05 -6.34
CA SER A 337 -14.84 12.78 -6.30
C SER A 337 -15.31 12.68 -4.86
N ALA A 338 -16.52 13.18 -4.60
CA ALA A 338 -17.14 13.03 -3.30
C ALA A 338 -17.56 11.58 -3.06
N SER A 339 -17.50 11.14 -1.80
CA SER A 339 -17.93 9.80 -1.36
C SER A 339 -19.40 9.52 -1.68
N HIS A 340 -20.21 10.56 -1.62
CA HIS A 340 -21.65 10.55 -1.95
C HIS A 340 -22.12 11.94 -2.41
N ALA A 341 -23.41 12.09 -2.68
CA ALA A 341 -23.97 13.35 -3.15
C ALA A 341 -23.69 14.52 -2.18
N THR A 342 -23.09 15.60 -2.66
CA THR A 342 -22.60 16.71 -1.82
C THR A 342 -23.69 17.51 -1.13
N TYR A 343 -24.94 17.43 -1.62
CA TYR A 343 -26.11 18.03 -0.96
C TYR A 343 -26.61 17.19 0.25
N TYR A 344 -26.11 15.95 0.39
CA TYR A 344 -26.37 15.14 1.58
C TYR A 344 -25.22 15.32 2.58
N PRO A 345 -25.50 15.53 3.88
CA PRO A 345 -24.46 15.84 4.87
C PRO A 345 -23.40 14.74 5.01
N GLY A 346 -22.17 15.14 5.28
CA GLY A 346 -21.07 14.23 5.59
C GLY A 346 -20.23 13.80 4.38
N ALA A 347 -20.52 14.32 3.17
CA ALA A 347 -19.71 14.01 1.99
C ALA A 347 -18.25 14.43 2.18
N SER A 348 -17.33 13.50 1.92
CA SER A 348 -15.89 13.73 1.92
C SER A 348 -15.30 13.42 0.54
N ASN A 349 -14.30 14.18 0.13
CA ASN A 349 -13.63 13.94 -1.13
C ASN A 349 -12.62 12.80 -1.00
N MET A 350 -12.50 12.01 -2.07
CA MET A 350 -11.42 11.05 -2.26
C MET A 350 -10.60 11.42 -3.49
N THR A 351 -9.31 11.16 -3.43
CA THR A 351 -8.40 11.24 -4.57
C THR A 351 -8.29 9.85 -5.18
N ILE A 352 -8.56 9.75 -6.47
CA ILE A 352 -8.48 8.50 -7.23
C ILE A 352 -7.46 8.69 -8.34
N LYS A 353 -6.46 7.82 -8.37
CA LYS A 353 -5.51 7.68 -9.48
C LYS A 353 -5.81 6.38 -10.20
N THR A 354 -6.03 6.44 -11.51
CA THR A 354 -6.28 5.26 -12.35
C THR A 354 -5.24 5.18 -13.44
N LEU A 355 -4.55 4.03 -13.54
CA LEU A 355 -3.62 3.70 -14.61
C LEU A 355 -4.35 2.91 -15.68
N PHE A 356 -4.14 3.26 -16.94
CA PHE A 356 -4.76 2.61 -18.08
C PHE A 356 -3.80 2.47 -19.26
N CYS A 357 -4.09 1.55 -20.15
CA CYS A 357 -3.40 1.41 -21.42
C CYS A 357 -3.94 2.45 -22.41
N PRO A 358 -3.11 3.38 -22.95
CA PRO A 358 -3.60 4.44 -23.85
C PRO A 358 -4.28 3.88 -25.10
N ASP A 359 -3.73 2.82 -25.67
CA ASP A 359 -4.21 2.25 -26.93
C ASP A 359 -5.57 1.55 -26.78
N THR A 360 -5.73 0.76 -25.71
CA THR A 360 -6.91 -0.11 -25.53
C THR A 360 -7.92 0.44 -24.54
N GLY A 361 -7.54 1.37 -23.67
CA GLY A 361 -8.33 1.81 -22.52
C GLY A 361 -8.38 0.82 -21.37
N ARG A 362 -7.72 -0.34 -21.47
CA ARG A 362 -7.73 -1.37 -20.42
C ARG A 362 -7.23 -0.79 -19.11
N ILE A 363 -7.95 -1.04 -18.01
CA ILE A 363 -7.57 -0.60 -16.68
C ILE A 363 -6.43 -1.50 -16.16
N LEU A 364 -5.33 -0.88 -15.75
CA LEU A 364 -4.12 -1.57 -15.32
C LEU A 364 -3.91 -1.52 -13.81
N GLY A 365 -4.37 -0.46 -13.17
CA GLY A 365 -4.23 -0.25 -11.74
C GLY A 365 -5.00 0.95 -11.23
N ALA A 366 -5.23 0.98 -9.92
CA ALA A 366 -5.90 2.10 -9.28
C ALA A 366 -5.41 2.28 -7.84
N GLN A 367 -5.45 3.52 -7.38
CA GLN A 367 -5.11 3.91 -6.02
C GLN A 367 -6.12 4.95 -5.56
N ILE A 368 -6.58 4.82 -4.32
CA ILE A 368 -7.57 5.73 -3.74
C ILE A 368 -7.13 6.13 -2.33
N VAL A 369 -7.19 7.42 -2.03
CA VAL A 369 -7.00 7.98 -0.69
C VAL A 369 -8.22 8.83 -0.34
N GLY A 370 -8.77 8.67 0.86
CA GLY A 370 -9.94 9.42 1.31
C GLY A 370 -10.43 8.96 2.69
N PHE A 371 -11.61 9.39 3.09
CA PHE A 371 -12.16 9.06 4.41
C PHE A 371 -13.32 8.08 4.34
N GLU A 372 -14.21 8.22 3.35
CA GLU A 372 -15.37 7.35 3.16
C GLU A 372 -15.49 6.85 1.73
N GLY A 373 -15.98 5.61 1.56
CA GLY A 373 -16.29 5.01 0.27
C GLY A 373 -15.08 4.61 -0.58
N VAL A 374 -13.88 4.63 -0.01
CA VAL A 374 -12.63 4.19 -0.65
C VAL A 374 -12.67 2.68 -0.89
N ASP A 375 -13.05 1.91 0.12
CA ASP A 375 -13.17 0.45 0.09
C ASP A 375 -14.15 -0.03 -0.99
N LYS A 376 -15.31 0.62 -1.08
CA LYS A 376 -16.31 0.33 -2.13
C LYS A 376 -15.72 0.51 -3.53
N ARG A 377 -15.03 1.62 -3.81
CA ARG A 377 -14.55 1.97 -5.15
C ARG A 377 -13.33 1.17 -5.56
N ILE A 378 -12.43 0.90 -4.62
CA ILE A 378 -11.28 0.05 -4.95
C ILE A 378 -11.70 -1.38 -5.30
N ASP A 379 -12.76 -1.93 -4.67
CA ASP A 379 -13.28 -3.26 -5.00
C ASP A 379 -13.96 -3.30 -6.37
N VAL A 380 -14.66 -2.23 -6.76
CA VAL A 380 -15.22 -2.11 -8.12
C VAL A 380 -14.08 -2.06 -9.15
N LEU A 381 -13.05 -1.25 -8.92
CA LEU A 381 -11.89 -1.16 -9.82
C LEU A 381 -11.08 -2.47 -9.83
N ALA A 382 -10.95 -3.16 -8.70
CA ALA A 382 -10.32 -4.47 -8.63
C ALA A 382 -11.10 -5.51 -9.45
N THR A 383 -12.42 -5.46 -9.40
CA THR A 383 -13.31 -6.31 -10.21
C THR A 383 -13.17 -5.98 -11.70
N ALA A 384 -13.15 -4.70 -12.05
CA ALA A 384 -12.94 -4.24 -13.42
C ALA A 384 -11.61 -4.73 -14.00
N ILE A 385 -10.50 -4.59 -13.25
CA ILE A 385 -9.17 -5.10 -13.64
C ILE A 385 -9.23 -6.62 -13.83
N ARG A 386 -9.85 -7.35 -12.91
CA ARG A 386 -9.97 -8.81 -12.97
C ARG A 386 -10.78 -9.29 -14.18
N ALA A 387 -11.82 -8.55 -14.54
CA ALA A 387 -12.65 -8.81 -15.71
C ALA A 387 -12.01 -8.33 -17.03
N GLY A 388 -10.85 -7.64 -16.97
CA GLY A 388 -10.18 -7.10 -18.15
C GLY A 388 -10.90 -5.90 -18.78
N MET A 389 -11.69 -5.18 -18.00
CA MET A 389 -12.49 -4.03 -18.44
C MET A 389 -11.62 -2.86 -18.90
N THR A 390 -12.20 -2.07 -19.80
CA THR A 390 -11.65 -0.82 -20.34
C THR A 390 -12.28 0.39 -19.67
N SER A 391 -11.77 1.57 -19.98
CA SER A 391 -12.35 2.85 -19.55
C SER A 391 -13.78 3.06 -20.08
N ALA A 392 -14.09 2.61 -21.30
CA ALA A 392 -15.44 2.63 -21.83
C ALA A 392 -16.40 1.74 -21.02
N ASP A 393 -15.93 0.56 -20.59
CA ASP A 393 -16.74 -0.29 -19.71
C ASP A 393 -16.99 0.38 -18.35
N LEU A 394 -16.02 1.15 -17.81
CA LEU A 394 -16.23 1.90 -16.55
C LEU A 394 -17.31 2.98 -16.69
N GLU A 395 -17.45 3.61 -17.85
CA GLU A 395 -18.53 4.56 -18.12
C GLU A 395 -19.90 3.90 -18.04
N GLU A 396 -20.01 2.67 -18.56
CA GLU A 396 -21.26 1.91 -18.68
C GLU A 396 -21.66 1.18 -17.39
N LEU A 397 -20.79 1.15 -16.36
CA LEU A 397 -21.14 0.47 -15.11
C LEU A 397 -22.39 1.09 -14.47
N ASP A 398 -23.43 0.27 -14.31
CA ASP A 398 -24.66 0.64 -13.59
C ASP A 398 -24.48 0.39 -12.10
N LEU A 399 -23.92 1.39 -11.40
CA LEU A 399 -23.61 1.31 -9.97
C LEU A 399 -24.75 1.88 -9.12
N ALA A 400 -25.02 1.20 -8.01
CA ALA A 400 -26.11 1.57 -7.11
C ALA A 400 -25.94 2.99 -6.55
N TYR A 401 -26.99 3.79 -6.71
CA TYR A 401 -27.05 5.18 -6.26
C TYR A 401 -28.22 5.44 -5.33
N ALA A 402 -27.92 6.10 -4.24
CA ALA A 402 -28.83 6.94 -3.47
C ALA A 402 -27.97 8.02 -2.77
N PRO A 403 -28.53 9.19 -2.42
CA PRO A 403 -27.75 10.31 -1.88
C PRO A 403 -26.76 9.99 -0.76
N PRO A 404 -27.08 9.11 0.22
CA PRO A 404 -26.16 8.75 1.29
C PRO A 404 -24.98 7.84 0.88
N TYR A 405 -25.02 7.21 -0.31
CA TYR A 405 -24.08 6.15 -0.69
C TYR A 405 -23.19 6.48 -1.88
N SER A 406 -23.67 7.36 -2.78
CA SER A 406 -22.91 7.71 -4.00
C SER A 406 -23.44 9.00 -4.63
N SER A 407 -22.91 9.32 -5.79
CA SER A 407 -23.46 10.26 -6.77
C SER A 407 -24.03 9.49 -7.95
N ALA A 408 -24.93 10.09 -8.73
CA ALA A 408 -25.47 9.48 -9.95
C ALA A 408 -24.36 9.16 -10.97
N LYS A 409 -23.27 9.95 -10.96
CA LYS A 409 -22.00 9.64 -11.61
C LYS A 409 -21.05 9.15 -10.51
N ASP A 410 -20.96 7.84 -10.30
CA ASP A 410 -20.06 7.28 -9.28
C ASP A 410 -18.61 7.67 -9.60
N PRO A 411 -17.75 7.85 -8.60
CA PRO A 411 -16.32 8.10 -8.80
C PRO A 411 -15.62 7.17 -9.80
N VAL A 412 -16.07 5.91 -9.90
CA VAL A 412 -15.55 4.94 -10.89
C VAL A 412 -15.97 5.32 -12.31
N ASN A 413 -17.25 5.68 -12.51
CA ASN A 413 -17.71 6.19 -13.81
C ASN A 413 -16.95 7.46 -14.20
N MET A 414 -16.71 8.37 -13.25
CA MET A 414 -15.95 9.59 -13.49
C MET A 414 -14.53 9.31 -13.99
N ALA A 415 -13.85 8.29 -13.47
CA ALA A 415 -12.55 7.88 -14.00
C ALA A 415 -12.66 7.42 -15.46
N GLY A 416 -13.67 6.63 -15.80
CA GLY A 416 -13.98 6.21 -17.18
C GLY A 416 -14.16 7.43 -18.11
N PHE A 417 -15.04 8.36 -17.77
CA PHE A 417 -15.31 9.58 -18.57
C PHE A 417 -14.05 10.41 -18.82
N VAL A 418 -13.21 10.59 -17.81
CA VAL A 418 -11.96 11.38 -17.97
C VAL A 418 -10.99 10.65 -18.90
N ILE A 419 -10.83 9.35 -18.76
CA ILE A 419 -9.95 8.56 -19.62
C ILE A 419 -10.44 8.58 -21.08
N GLU A 420 -11.74 8.35 -21.33
CA GLU A 420 -12.28 8.35 -22.68
C GLU A 420 -12.18 9.74 -23.35
N ASN A 421 -12.35 10.83 -22.61
CA ASN A 421 -12.10 12.17 -23.14
C ASN A 421 -10.66 12.37 -23.62
N ILE A 422 -9.69 11.79 -22.93
CA ILE A 422 -8.26 11.84 -23.31
C ILE A 422 -8.03 10.94 -24.54
N ARG A 423 -8.49 9.70 -24.52
CA ARG A 423 -8.33 8.73 -25.62
C ARG A 423 -9.00 9.18 -26.91
N ALA A 424 -10.16 9.83 -26.81
CA ALA A 424 -10.85 10.43 -27.95
C ALA A 424 -10.19 11.73 -28.46
N GLY A 425 -9.10 12.21 -27.84
CA GLY A 425 -8.43 13.44 -28.20
C GLY A 425 -9.25 14.71 -27.90
N ILE A 426 -10.30 14.58 -27.09
CA ILE A 426 -11.17 15.70 -26.69
C ILE A 426 -10.42 16.69 -25.80
N VAL A 427 -9.48 16.20 -25.00
CA VAL A 427 -8.57 16.99 -24.17
C VAL A 427 -7.18 16.34 -24.16
N LYS A 428 -6.16 17.17 -24.21
CA LYS A 428 -4.79 16.76 -23.93
C LYS A 428 -4.49 17.03 -22.47
N GLN A 429 -3.62 16.21 -21.85
CA GLN A 429 -3.23 16.39 -20.46
C GLN A 429 -1.72 16.49 -20.30
N PHE A 430 -1.31 17.02 -19.16
CA PHE A 430 0.05 16.97 -18.63
C PHE A 430 -0.01 16.75 -17.12
N HIS A 431 1.14 16.40 -16.53
CA HIS A 431 1.21 16.00 -15.13
C HIS A 431 2.11 16.94 -14.32
N TRP A 432 1.94 16.95 -13.00
CA TRP A 432 2.67 17.81 -12.08
C TRP A 432 4.20 17.73 -12.23
N HIS A 433 4.73 16.53 -12.51
CA HIS A 433 6.17 16.29 -12.65
C HIS A 433 6.77 16.80 -13.98
N GLU A 434 5.94 17.16 -14.94
CA GLU A 434 6.36 17.67 -16.25
C GLU A 434 6.48 19.20 -16.27
N ILE A 435 5.92 19.89 -15.27
CA ILE A 435 5.82 21.37 -15.24
C ILE A 435 7.19 22.04 -15.43
N GLU A 436 8.20 21.62 -14.66
CA GLU A 436 9.55 22.20 -14.73
C GLU A 436 10.18 21.94 -16.10
N THR A 437 10.11 20.69 -16.59
CA THR A 437 10.66 20.31 -17.89
C THR A 437 9.99 21.06 -19.03
N ILE A 438 8.66 21.22 -19.00
CA ILE A 438 7.91 22.00 -20.00
C ILE A 438 8.38 23.46 -19.99
N ALA A 439 8.47 24.08 -18.81
CA ALA A 439 8.90 25.46 -18.70
C ALA A 439 10.34 25.68 -19.22
N GLU A 440 11.25 24.73 -18.94
CA GLU A 440 12.64 24.78 -19.39
C GLU A 440 12.79 24.52 -20.90
N THR A 441 12.04 23.56 -21.45
CA THR A 441 12.20 23.13 -22.86
C THR A 441 11.45 23.98 -23.85
N GLU A 442 10.27 24.47 -23.48
CA GLU A 442 9.41 25.28 -24.37
C GLU A 442 9.59 26.78 -24.14
N GLY A 443 10.01 27.21 -22.96
CA GLY A 443 10.30 28.62 -22.65
C GLY A 443 9.18 29.56 -23.09
N ASP A 444 9.52 30.57 -23.91
CA ASP A 444 8.57 31.55 -24.44
C ASP A 444 7.51 30.92 -25.37
N GLY A 445 7.65 29.69 -25.82
CA GLY A 445 6.68 28.94 -26.62
C GLY A 445 5.49 28.42 -25.84
N SER A 446 5.51 28.51 -24.50
CA SER A 446 4.45 28.04 -23.62
C SER A 446 3.86 29.15 -22.73
N VAL A 447 2.62 28.93 -22.31
CA VAL A 447 1.90 29.77 -21.33
C VAL A 447 1.27 28.88 -20.28
N PHE A 448 1.56 29.14 -19.01
CA PHE A 448 0.87 28.50 -17.89
C PHE A 448 -0.29 29.40 -17.44
N LEU A 449 -1.52 28.93 -17.67
CA LEU A 449 -2.78 29.64 -17.41
C LEU A 449 -3.47 29.05 -16.17
N ASP A 450 -3.65 29.85 -15.12
CA ASP A 450 -4.49 29.49 -13.98
C ASP A 450 -5.91 30.01 -14.17
N VAL A 451 -6.92 29.15 -14.10
CA VAL A 451 -8.33 29.49 -14.27
C VAL A 451 -9.15 29.39 -12.98
N ARG A 452 -8.48 29.39 -11.84
CA ARG A 452 -9.15 29.48 -10.52
C ARG A 452 -9.75 30.87 -10.31
N THR A 453 -10.60 31.01 -9.29
CA THR A 453 -11.09 32.34 -8.88
C THR A 453 -9.93 33.21 -8.40
N GLU A 454 -10.13 34.53 -8.40
CA GLU A 454 -9.14 35.48 -7.91
C GLU A 454 -8.81 35.21 -6.43
N GLU A 455 -9.82 34.91 -5.62
CA GLU A 455 -9.63 34.55 -4.21
C GLU A 455 -8.73 33.32 -4.04
N GLU A 456 -9.01 32.21 -4.77
CA GLU A 456 -8.16 31.02 -4.72
C GLU A 456 -6.72 31.31 -5.17
N PHE A 457 -6.56 32.10 -6.23
CA PHE A 457 -5.25 32.45 -6.77
C PHE A 457 -4.41 33.27 -5.80
N LEU A 458 -5.04 34.20 -5.07
CA LEU A 458 -4.37 35.11 -4.13
C LEU A 458 -4.10 34.44 -2.76
N THR A 459 -5.00 33.54 -2.31
CA THR A 459 -4.95 33.00 -0.93
C THR A 459 -4.31 31.62 -0.84
N ALA A 460 -4.51 30.74 -1.84
CA ALA A 460 -4.01 29.36 -1.80
C ALA A 460 -2.66 29.15 -2.50
N GLY A 461 -1.99 30.24 -2.91
CA GLY A 461 -0.74 30.14 -3.68
C GLY A 461 -0.95 29.75 -5.13
N LYS A 462 0.15 29.55 -5.87
CA LYS A 462 0.13 29.27 -7.32
C LYS A 462 1.29 28.38 -7.75
N ILE A 463 1.18 27.77 -8.92
CA ILE A 463 2.31 27.12 -9.58
C ILE A 463 3.33 28.22 -9.95
N PRO A 464 4.62 28.09 -9.60
CA PRO A 464 5.62 29.14 -9.86
C PRO A 464 5.71 29.58 -11.32
N GLN A 465 5.48 28.66 -12.26
CA GLN A 465 5.51 28.88 -13.71
C GLN A 465 4.27 29.62 -14.23
N THR A 466 3.21 29.81 -13.42
CA THR A 466 1.98 30.51 -13.85
C THR A 466 2.31 31.92 -14.35
N SER A 467 2.04 32.17 -15.62
CA SER A 467 2.31 33.45 -16.30
C SER A 467 1.07 34.29 -16.50
N ILE A 468 -0.11 33.68 -16.60
CA ILE A 468 -1.39 34.33 -16.81
C ILE A 468 -2.43 33.77 -15.83
N HIS A 469 -3.23 34.66 -15.26
CA HIS A 469 -4.42 34.32 -14.49
C HIS A 469 -5.65 34.91 -15.16
N ILE A 470 -6.62 34.07 -15.48
CA ILE A 470 -7.94 34.44 -16.00
C ILE A 470 -8.95 33.44 -15.43
N PRO A 471 -9.84 33.85 -14.53
CA PRO A 471 -10.89 32.98 -14.02
C PRO A 471 -11.71 32.34 -15.15
N LEU A 472 -12.13 31.06 -14.96
CA LEU A 472 -12.86 30.31 -15.99
C LEU A 472 -14.07 31.09 -16.55
N ASP A 473 -14.82 31.75 -15.66
CA ASP A 473 -16.06 32.42 -16.01
C ASP A 473 -15.82 33.68 -16.86
N GLU A 474 -14.62 34.26 -16.79
CA GLU A 474 -14.19 35.44 -17.57
C GLU A 474 -13.39 35.04 -18.82
N LEU A 475 -13.01 33.76 -18.97
CA LEU A 475 -12.07 33.30 -20.00
C LEU A 475 -12.54 33.67 -21.43
N ARG A 476 -13.85 33.57 -21.72
CA ARG A 476 -14.40 33.87 -23.06
C ARG A 476 -14.25 35.32 -23.46
N GLU A 477 -14.25 36.22 -22.47
CA GLU A 477 -14.14 37.68 -22.69
C GLU A 477 -12.69 38.15 -22.84
N HIS A 478 -11.73 37.28 -22.45
CA HIS A 478 -10.31 37.60 -22.40
C HIS A 478 -9.41 36.69 -23.25
N LEU A 479 -9.99 36.08 -24.30
CA LEU A 479 -9.21 35.19 -25.21
C LEU A 479 -8.14 35.97 -25.99
N ASP A 480 -8.31 37.28 -26.17
CA ASP A 480 -7.35 38.22 -26.80
C ASP A 480 -6.05 38.39 -26.01
N ARG A 481 -6.05 38.04 -24.70
CA ARG A 481 -4.85 38.05 -23.86
C ARG A 481 -3.95 36.83 -24.11
N LEU A 482 -4.41 35.83 -24.86
CA LEU A 482 -3.72 34.57 -25.11
C LEU A 482 -3.17 34.55 -26.56
N ASP A 483 -1.92 34.12 -26.69
CA ASP A 483 -1.26 33.97 -27.99
C ASP A 483 -1.53 32.58 -28.58
N ARG A 484 -2.18 32.52 -29.75
CA ARG A 484 -2.51 31.27 -30.44
C ARG A 484 -1.31 30.51 -30.99
N SER A 485 -0.16 31.15 -31.10
CA SER A 485 1.07 30.52 -31.56
C SER A 485 1.76 29.72 -30.44
N LYS A 486 1.31 29.87 -29.18
CA LYS A 486 1.87 29.24 -28.00
C LYS A 486 1.00 28.07 -27.53
N LYS A 487 1.64 27.09 -26.91
CA LYS A 487 0.93 26.04 -26.17
C LYS A 487 0.44 26.59 -24.83
N ILE A 488 -0.77 26.24 -24.44
CA ILE A 488 -1.36 26.71 -23.18
C ILE A 488 -1.54 25.55 -22.21
N TYR A 489 -0.82 25.60 -21.10
CA TYR A 489 -0.88 24.64 -20.01
C TYR A 489 -1.80 25.17 -18.92
N VAL A 490 -2.98 24.56 -18.79
CA VAL A 490 -4.08 25.08 -17.98
C VAL A 490 -4.20 24.34 -16.68
N ASN A 491 -4.26 25.05 -15.56
CA ASN A 491 -4.59 24.47 -14.26
C ASN A 491 -5.81 25.16 -13.63
N CYS A 492 -6.52 24.39 -12.83
CA CYS A 492 -7.46 24.88 -11.81
C CYS A 492 -7.19 24.16 -10.48
N HIS A 493 -8.13 24.17 -9.55
CA HIS A 493 -7.94 23.48 -8.27
C HIS A 493 -7.83 21.96 -8.43
N SER A 494 -8.73 21.30 -9.17
CA SER A 494 -8.86 19.83 -9.20
C SER A 494 -8.82 19.20 -10.61
N GLY A 495 -8.64 20.00 -11.67
CA GLY A 495 -8.61 19.52 -13.05
C GLY A 495 -9.94 19.68 -13.83
N LEU A 496 -11.09 19.90 -13.17
CA LEU A 496 -12.39 20.02 -13.84
C LEU A 496 -12.58 21.36 -14.55
N ARG A 497 -12.36 22.49 -13.87
CA ARG A 497 -12.49 23.84 -14.48
C ARG A 497 -11.47 24.04 -15.59
N SER A 498 -10.24 23.54 -15.42
CA SER A 498 -9.21 23.59 -16.47
C SER A 498 -9.56 22.68 -17.66
N TYR A 499 -10.25 21.54 -17.45
CA TYR A 499 -10.83 20.78 -18.55
C TYR A 499 -11.84 21.61 -19.34
N ILE A 500 -12.78 22.30 -18.67
CA ILE A 500 -13.75 23.18 -19.32
C ILE A 500 -13.03 24.32 -20.07
N ALA A 501 -12.01 24.92 -19.45
CA ALA A 501 -11.18 25.93 -20.10
C ALA A 501 -10.49 25.39 -21.36
N CYS A 502 -9.91 24.21 -21.33
CA CYS A 502 -9.34 23.57 -22.51
C CYS A 502 -10.39 23.33 -23.61
N ARG A 503 -11.63 22.98 -23.25
CA ARG A 503 -12.71 22.82 -24.23
C ARG A 503 -13.06 24.16 -24.90
N ILE A 504 -13.11 25.25 -24.13
CA ILE A 504 -13.32 26.62 -24.66
C ILE A 504 -12.16 26.98 -25.58
N LEU A 505 -10.93 26.85 -25.12
CA LEU A 505 -9.72 27.21 -25.86
C LEU A 505 -9.58 26.39 -27.16
N THR A 506 -9.77 25.09 -27.13
CA THR A 506 -9.73 24.22 -28.30
C THR A 506 -10.79 24.65 -29.34
N GLY A 507 -12.01 24.98 -28.89
CA GLY A 507 -13.07 25.48 -29.74
C GLY A 507 -12.73 26.81 -30.44
N HIS A 508 -11.76 27.56 -29.92
CA HIS A 508 -11.26 28.83 -30.51
C HIS A 508 -9.89 28.65 -31.19
N GLY A 509 -9.43 27.40 -31.39
CA GLY A 509 -8.22 27.09 -32.17
C GLY A 509 -6.90 27.21 -31.39
N PHE A 510 -6.92 27.20 -30.07
CA PHE A 510 -5.71 27.13 -29.23
C PHE A 510 -5.25 25.69 -29.04
N ASP A 511 -3.93 25.49 -28.97
CA ASP A 511 -3.32 24.23 -28.52
C ASP A 511 -3.15 24.27 -27.02
N CYS A 512 -3.92 23.44 -26.28
CA CYS A 512 -3.97 23.52 -24.84
C CYS A 512 -3.97 22.12 -24.17
N TYR A 513 -3.50 22.12 -22.93
CA TYR A 513 -3.28 20.93 -22.11
C TYR A 513 -3.84 21.13 -20.70
N ASN A 514 -4.55 20.13 -20.18
CA ASN A 514 -5.13 20.16 -18.83
C ASN A 514 -4.18 19.54 -17.82
N LEU A 515 -3.89 20.23 -16.71
CA LEU A 515 -3.13 19.64 -15.60
C LEU A 515 -3.97 18.57 -14.91
N SER A 516 -3.57 17.31 -15.08
CA SER A 516 -4.20 16.17 -14.40
C SER A 516 -3.99 16.27 -12.89
N GLY A 517 -5.10 16.28 -12.12
CA GLY A 517 -5.06 16.49 -10.67
C GLY A 517 -5.04 17.97 -10.23
N GLY A 518 -4.82 18.91 -11.16
CA GLY A 518 -4.86 20.35 -10.90
C GLY A 518 -3.83 20.83 -9.87
N TYR A 519 -4.06 22.04 -9.36
CA TYR A 519 -3.22 22.68 -8.34
C TYR A 519 -3.19 21.88 -7.02
N ARG A 520 -4.31 21.25 -6.64
CA ARG A 520 -4.39 20.46 -5.39
C ARG A 520 -3.34 19.36 -5.33
N LEU A 521 -3.21 18.55 -6.39
CA LEU A 521 -2.20 17.51 -6.43
C LEU A 521 -0.78 18.08 -6.44
N TYR A 522 -0.57 19.15 -7.24
CA TYR A 522 0.71 19.85 -7.28
C TYR A 522 1.11 20.37 -5.88
N GLU A 523 0.21 21.05 -5.18
CA GLU A 523 0.42 21.62 -3.85
C GLU A 523 0.77 20.55 -2.82
N ILE A 524 0.04 19.42 -2.81
CA ILE A 524 0.29 18.31 -1.90
C ILE A 524 1.70 17.76 -2.10
N VAL A 525 2.10 17.53 -3.36
CA VAL A 525 3.43 17.02 -3.70
C VAL A 525 4.53 18.04 -3.42
N ALA A 526 4.31 19.30 -3.77
CA ALA A 526 5.26 20.38 -3.51
C ALA A 526 5.43 20.62 -2.00
N GLY A 527 4.33 20.58 -1.24
CA GLY A 527 4.34 20.71 0.20
C GLY A 527 5.09 19.57 0.89
N ASP A 528 4.91 18.32 0.44
CA ASP A 528 5.67 17.18 0.99
C ASP A 528 7.17 17.30 0.70
N LYS A 529 7.55 17.70 -0.50
CA LYS A 529 8.95 17.97 -0.87
C LYS A 529 9.55 19.10 -0.03
N ALA A 530 8.83 20.22 0.10
CA ALA A 530 9.28 21.37 0.87
C ALA A 530 9.43 21.03 2.36
N HIS A 531 8.48 20.28 2.93
CA HIS A 531 8.59 19.81 4.32
C HIS A 531 9.84 18.96 4.54
N TYR A 532 10.17 18.10 3.58
CA TYR A 532 11.37 17.28 3.63
C TYR A 532 12.65 18.13 3.57
N ASP A 533 12.68 19.14 2.70
CA ASP A 533 13.84 19.99 2.50
C ASP A 533 14.05 20.98 3.67
N THR A 534 12.97 21.39 4.33
CA THR A 534 12.96 22.34 5.46
C THR A 534 12.87 21.67 6.83
N ALA A 535 12.68 20.34 6.90
CA ALA A 535 12.63 19.62 8.17
C ALA A 535 13.88 19.92 9.01
N PRO A 536 13.74 20.20 10.32
CA PRO A 536 14.85 20.60 11.16
C PRO A 536 15.96 19.55 11.09
N LYS A 537 17.12 19.97 10.67
CA LYS A 537 18.33 19.13 10.61
C LYS A 537 18.96 18.95 11.99
N HIS A 538 18.40 19.58 13.01
CA HIS A 538 18.94 19.59 14.37
C HIS A 538 17.91 19.05 15.39
N PRO A 539 18.36 18.21 16.36
CA PRO A 539 17.47 17.57 17.33
C PRO A 539 16.89 18.52 18.38
N CYS A 540 17.25 19.79 18.39
CA CYS A 540 16.72 20.76 19.36
C CYS A 540 15.26 21.15 19.10
N GLY A 541 14.63 20.67 18.03
CA GLY A 541 13.22 20.95 17.72
C GLY A 541 12.90 22.42 17.45
N ILE A 542 13.92 23.25 17.30
CA ILE A 542 13.74 24.61 16.83
C ILE A 542 13.44 24.49 15.35
N ASP A 543 12.24 24.86 14.97
CA ASP A 543 11.91 25.06 13.58
C ASP A 543 12.81 26.16 13.03
N ILE A 544 13.71 25.79 12.18
CA ILE A 544 14.67 26.69 11.54
C ILE A 544 14.30 26.90 10.07
N GLY A 545 13.06 26.49 9.70
CA GLY A 545 12.46 26.73 8.39
C GLY A 545 11.22 27.55 8.46
#